data_573667e07680b6578aab310271efc737
#
_entry.id   573667e07680b6578aab310271efc737
#
_cell.length_a   1.000
_cell.length_b   1.000
_cell.length_c   1.000
_cell.angle_alpha   90.00
_cell.angle_beta   90.00
_cell.angle_gamma   90.00
#
_symmetry.space_group_name_H-M   'P 1'
#
loop_
_entity.id
_entity.type
_entity.pdbx_description
1 polymer ?
#
loop_
_entity_poly.entity_id
_entity_poly.type
_entity_poly.pdbx_seq_one_letter_code
_entity_poly.pdbx_strand_id
1 'polypeptide(L)'
;DILSAFKRNIHLSTFVAPVQWGKTGVIISLIQKCCMDDDIFINPNNILIITGMSDNEWKKQTKDRLINELQPSVHHLHGIINMSFDDDFRNALIIIDECQIANQDKQSIRKMFVRNNLHNKDSLKERNIRIVQTSATPDNVLVDSLEYSDKEHYTCMVKIDLDDKNRS
;
A
#
# COMPACT_ATOMS: atom_id res chain seq x y z
N ASP A 1 1.31 14.85 -1.91
CA ASP A 1 1.49 13.64 -1.10
C ASP A 1 0.33 12.64 -1.30
N ILE A 2 0.48 11.44 -0.78
CA ILE A 2 -0.50 10.35 -0.97
C ILE A 2 -1.87 10.71 -0.36
N LEU A 3 -1.91 11.35 0.79
CA LEU A 3 -3.17 11.78 1.40
C LEU A 3 -3.92 12.78 0.51
N SER A 4 -3.20 13.75 -0.04
CA SER A 4 -3.77 14.70 -0.99
C SER A 4 -4.28 14.02 -2.26
N ALA A 5 -3.60 12.98 -2.74
CA ALA A 5 -4.06 12.17 -3.86
C ALA A 5 -5.35 11.42 -3.50
N PHE A 6 -5.42 10.84 -2.33
CA PHE A 6 -6.62 10.18 -1.84
C PHE A 6 -7.83 11.12 -1.73
N LYS A 7 -7.61 12.33 -1.22
CA LYS A 7 -8.66 13.37 -1.15
C LYS A 7 -9.15 13.83 -2.53
N ARG A 8 -8.30 13.75 -3.54
CA ARG A 8 -8.67 13.99 -4.94
C ARG A 8 -9.30 12.78 -5.63
N ASN A 9 -9.70 11.77 -4.86
CA ASN A 9 -10.33 10.55 -5.35
C ASN A 9 -9.43 9.66 -6.24
N ILE A 10 -8.12 9.74 -6.04
CA ILE A 10 -7.17 8.80 -6.61
C ILE A 10 -7.05 7.62 -5.63
N HIS A 11 -7.34 6.41 -6.08
CA HIS A 11 -7.40 5.22 -5.24
C HIS A 11 -6.15 4.35 -5.29
N LEU A 12 -5.24 4.60 -6.21
CA LEU A 12 -3.99 3.89 -6.36
C LEU A 12 -2.81 4.84 -6.28
N SER A 13 -1.89 4.56 -5.37
CA SER A 13 -0.66 5.36 -5.20
C SER A 13 0.57 4.47 -5.09
N THR A 14 1.69 4.96 -5.58
CA THR A 14 3.01 4.34 -5.44
C THR A 14 3.93 5.26 -4.65
N PHE A 15 4.56 4.71 -3.62
CA PHE A 15 5.60 5.37 -2.86
C PHE A 15 6.96 4.78 -3.21
N VAL A 16 7.82 5.57 -3.82
CA VAL A 16 9.17 5.16 -4.21
C VAL A 16 10.17 5.76 -3.23
N ALA A 17 10.88 4.91 -2.52
CA ALA A 17 11.94 5.31 -1.60
C ALA A 17 13.06 4.27 -1.59
N PRO A 18 14.32 4.71 -1.45
CA PRO A 18 15.46 3.79 -1.37
C PRO A 18 15.31 2.75 -0.25
N VAL A 19 16.07 1.66 -0.37
CA VAL A 19 16.19 0.67 0.71
C VAL A 19 16.68 1.34 1.99
N GLN A 20 16.17 0.92 3.13
CA GLN A 20 16.52 1.46 4.47
C GLN A 20 16.15 2.94 4.73
N TRP A 21 15.27 3.51 3.93
CA TRP A 21 14.84 4.92 4.08
C TRP A 21 13.69 5.11 5.08
N GLY A 22 13.35 4.10 5.86
CA GLY A 22 12.29 4.19 6.86
C GLY A 22 10.88 4.01 6.29
N LYS A 23 10.71 3.25 5.20
CA LYS A 23 9.41 2.97 4.57
C LYS A 23 8.36 2.48 5.56
N THR A 24 8.73 1.64 6.51
CA THR A 24 7.82 1.15 7.56
C THR A 24 7.23 2.30 8.38
N GLY A 25 8.03 3.29 8.75
CA GLY A 25 7.55 4.47 9.48
C GLY A 25 6.56 5.30 8.66
N VAL A 26 6.80 5.42 7.36
CA VAL A 26 5.87 6.11 6.44
C VAL A 26 4.56 5.35 6.31
N ILE A 27 4.61 4.03 6.18
CA ILE A 27 3.42 3.15 6.14
C ILE A 27 2.59 3.33 7.41
N ILE A 28 3.21 3.28 8.58
CA ILE A 28 2.53 3.45 9.87
C ILE A 28 1.87 4.83 9.97
N SER A 29 2.59 5.88 9.62
CA SER A 29 2.06 7.24 9.61
C SER A 29 0.88 7.39 8.64
N LEU A 30 0.97 6.76 7.47
CA LEU A 30 -0.11 6.76 6.49
C LEU A 30 -1.36 6.06 7.01
N ILE A 31 -1.21 4.87 7.61
CA ILE A 31 -2.31 4.12 8.22
C ILE A 31 -3.04 5.00 9.25
N GLN A 32 -2.29 5.57 10.19
CA GLN A 32 -2.86 6.41 11.25
C GLN A 32 -3.61 7.61 10.67
N LYS A 33 -3.01 8.31 9.72
CA LYS A 33 -3.63 9.49 9.10
C LYS A 33 -4.87 9.13 8.28
N CYS A 34 -4.85 8.03 7.55
CA CYS A 34 -6.03 7.57 6.80
C CYS A 34 -7.20 7.19 7.69
N CYS A 35 -6.92 6.59 8.86
CA CYS A 35 -7.97 6.23 9.82
C CYS A 35 -8.53 7.44 10.58
N MET A 36 -7.76 8.50 10.74
CA MET A 36 -8.17 9.72 11.45
C MET A 36 -8.77 10.79 10.55
N ASP A 37 -8.70 10.62 9.25
CA ASP A 37 -9.16 11.61 8.27
C ASP A 37 -10.57 11.29 7.80
N ASP A 38 -11.53 12.14 8.14
CA ASP A 38 -12.95 11.95 7.83
C ASP A 38 -13.24 11.99 6.31
N ASP A 39 -12.41 12.69 5.52
CA ASP A 39 -12.57 12.76 4.07
C ASP A 39 -12.13 11.47 3.37
N ILE A 40 -11.20 10.72 3.98
CA ILE A 40 -10.70 9.44 3.44
C ILE A 40 -11.49 8.28 4.01
N PHE A 41 -11.77 8.29 5.29
CA PHE A 41 -12.58 7.34 6.05
C PHE A 41 -12.18 5.86 5.81
N ILE A 42 -11.07 5.45 6.40
CA ILE A 42 -10.66 4.04 6.41
C ILE A 42 -11.10 3.38 7.72
N ASN A 43 -11.76 2.23 7.59
CA ASN A 43 -12.10 1.41 8.74
C ASN A 43 -10.83 0.72 9.27
N PRO A 44 -10.47 0.92 10.55
CA PRO A 44 -9.29 0.29 11.14
C PRO A 44 -9.25 -1.23 11.03
N ASN A 45 -10.40 -1.89 10.94
CA ASN A 45 -10.50 -3.34 10.76
C ASN A 45 -10.26 -3.80 9.31
N ASN A 46 -10.24 -2.88 8.35
CA ASN A 46 -10.09 -3.18 6.93
C ASN A 46 -8.75 -2.66 6.38
N ILE A 47 -7.69 -2.88 7.13
CA ILE A 47 -6.33 -2.57 6.73
C ILE A 47 -5.60 -3.88 6.43
N LEU A 48 -5.14 -4.02 5.19
CA LEU A 48 -4.42 -5.19 4.71
C LEU A 48 -3.00 -4.80 4.32
N ILE A 49 -2.02 -5.50 4.85
CA ILE A 49 -0.62 -5.36 4.46
C ILE A 49 -0.14 -6.64 3.80
N ILE A 50 0.32 -6.53 2.57
CA ILE A 50 0.94 -7.60 1.80
C ILE A 50 2.44 -7.31 1.75
N THR A 51 3.25 -8.21 2.28
CA THR A 51 4.68 -7.99 2.45
C THR A 51 5.47 -9.28 2.22
N GLY A 52 6.75 -9.15 1.86
CA GLY A 52 7.70 -10.26 1.85
C GLY A 52 8.20 -10.65 3.25
N MET A 53 7.90 -9.85 4.27
CA MET A 53 8.24 -10.16 5.66
C MET A 53 7.22 -11.09 6.31
N SER A 54 7.66 -11.87 7.31
CA SER A 54 6.73 -12.62 8.15
C SER A 54 5.89 -11.68 9.04
N ASP A 55 4.71 -12.14 9.44
CA ASP A 55 3.85 -11.40 10.39
C ASP A 55 4.59 -11.04 11.69
N ASN A 56 5.41 -11.94 12.19
CA ASN A 56 6.21 -11.72 13.40
C ASN A 56 7.28 -10.63 13.21
N GLU A 57 7.95 -10.60 12.07
CA GLU A 57 8.92 -9.56 11.74
C GLU A 57 8.25 -8.20 11.61
N TRP A 58 7.11 -8.15 10.95
CA TRP A 58 6.33 -6.94 10.80
C TRP A 58 5.86 -6.40 12.15
N LYS A 59 5.27 -7.26 12.99
CA LYS A 59 4.85 -6.92 14.35
C LYS A 59 6.01 -6.44 15.22
N LYS A 60 7.17 -7.07 15.12
CA LYS A 60 8.37 -6.65 15.86
C LYS A 60 8.83 -5.24 15.46
N GLN A 61 8.80 -4.91 14.17
CA GLN A 61 9.20 -3.58 13.68
C GLN A 61 8.20 -2.47 14.03
N THR A 62 6.95 -2.83 14.27
CA THR A 62 5.86 -1.87 14.45
C THR A 62 5.32 -1.80 15.88
N LYS A 63 5.81 -2.67 16.78
CA LYS A 63 5.29 -2.90 18.14
C LYS A 63 5.03 -1.62 18.94
N ASP A 64 5.93 -0.65 18.84
CA ASP A 64 5.86 0.58 19.63
C ASP A 64 5.38 1.80 18.81
N ARG A 65 4.99 1.59 17.58
CA ARG A 65 4.68 2.67 16.62
C ARG A 65 3.21 2.76 16.23
N LEU A 66 2.49 1.63 16.25
CA LEU A 66 1.06 1.62 15.99
C LEU A 66 0.29 1.90 17.26
N ILE A 67 -0.75 2.71 17.15
CA ILE A 67 -1.76 2.83 18.20
C ILE A 67 -2.38 1.45 18.42
N ASN A 68 -2.52 1.02 19.67
CA ASN A 68 -2.95 -0.34 20.03
C ASN A 68 -4.29 -0.78 19.41
N GLU A 69 -5.10 0.16 18.96
CA GLU A 69 -6.39 -0.08 18.33
C GLU A 69 -6.27 -0.38 16.81
N LEU A 70 -5.12 -0.08 16.20
CA LEU A 70 -4.87 -0.30 14.79
C LEU A 70 -4.06 -1.60 14.60
N GLN A 71 -4.77 -2.69 14.34
CA GLN A 71 -4.15 -3.98 14.07
C GLN A 71 -4.41 -4.41 12.62
N PRO A 72 -3.55 -4.02 11.69
CA PRO A 72 -3.70 -4.43 10.30
C PRO A 72 -3.51 -5.95 10.15
N SER A 73 -4.25 -6.54 9.23
CA SER A 73 -4.02 -7.90 8.77
C SER A 73 -2.76 -7.95 7.91
N VAL A 74 -1.77 -8.73 8.32
CA VAL A 74 -0.50 -8.89 7.59
C VAL A 74 -0.47 -10.23 6.90
N HIS A 75 -0.24 -10.23 5.59
CA HIS A 75 -0.18 -11.43 4.78
C HIS A 75 1.13 -11.49 4.00
N HIS A 76 1.72 -12.68 3.96
CA HIS A 76 2.88 -12.92 3.13
C HIS A 76 2.48 -13.06 1.67
N LEU A 77 3.33 -12.53 0.76
CA LEU A 77 3.12 -12.56 -0.69
C LEU A 77 2.72 -13.93 -1.26
N HIS A 78 3.28 -15.01 -0.72
CA HIS A 78 2.97 -16.37 -1.19
C HIS A 78 1.56 -16.86 -0.82
N GLY A 79 0.93 -16.27 0.19
CA GLY A 79 -0.38 -16.69 0.68
C GLY A 79 -1.59 -16.01 0.03
N ILE A 80 -1.39 -14.99 -0.79
CA ILE A 80 -2.46 -14.10 -1.23
C ILE A 80 -3.24 -14.58 -2.45
N ILE A 81 -2.73 -15.55 -3.20
CA ILE A 81 -3.32 -15.98 -4.49
C ILE A 81 -4.78 -16.44 -4.35
N ASN A 82 -5.11 -17.05 -3.22
CA ASN A 82 -6.45 -17.55 -2.92
C ASN A 82 -7.28 -16.61 -2.06
N MET A 83 -6.74 -15.44 -1.73
CA MET A 83 -7.43 -14.47 -0.88
C MET A 83 -8.68 -13.96 -1.58
N SER A 84 -9.81 -13.99 -0.86
CA SER A 84 -11.11 -13.50 -1.31
C SER A 84 -11.70 -12.62 -0.23
N PHE A 85 -12.17 -11.45 -0.63
CA PHE A 85 -12.83 -10.51 0.27
C PHE A 85 -14.36 -10.66 0.13
N ASP A 86 -15.07 -10.51 1.24
CA ASP A 86 -16.51 -10.41 1.24
C ASP A 86 -16.97 -8.99 0.84
N ASP A 87 -18.29 -8.81 0.72
CA ASP A 87 -18.88 -7.52 0.34
C ASP A 87 -18.71 -6.43 1.41
N ASP A 88 -18.39 -6.83 2.65
CA ASP A 88 -18.14 -5.92 3.76
C ASP A 88 -16.72 -5.32 3.74
N PHE A 89 -15.86 -5.80 2.83
CA PHE A 89 -14.53 -5.23 2.64
C PHE A 89 -14.62 -3.90 1.89
N ARG A 90 -15.00 -2.88 2.65
CA ARG A 90 -15.17 -1.48 2.21
C ARG A 90 -14.41 -0.54 3.12
N ASN A 91 -14.25 0.70 2.70
CA ASN A 91 -13.48 1.68 3.47
C ASN A 91 -12.13 1.09 3.91
N ALA A 92 -11.42 0.54 2.95
CA ALA A 92 -10.26 -0.30 3.18
C ALA A 92 -8.97 0.34 2.67
N LEU A 93 -7.86 0.02 3.31
CA LEU A 93 -6.52 0.37 2.89
C LEU A 93 -5.71 -0.90 2.65
N ILE A 94 -5.24 -1.07 1.43
CA ILE A 94 -4.35 -2.17 1.04
C ILE A 94 -2.96 -1.58 0.82
N ILE A 95 -1.97 -2.09 1.54
CA ILE A 95 -0.57 -1.72 1.39
C ILE A 95 0.20 -2.92 0.87
N ILE A 96 0.89 -2.73 -0.24
CA ILE A 96 1.78 -3.73 -0.83
C ILE A 96 3.21 -3.25 -0.60
N ASP A 97 3.86 -3.87 0.37
CA ASP A 97 5.21 -3.50 0.76
C ASP A 97 6.25 -4.32 -0.02
N GLU A 98 7.30 -3.64 -0.45
CA GLU A 98 8.39 -4.22 -1.23
C GLU A 98 7.97 -4.86 -2.56
N CYS A 99 7.45 -4.03 -3.46
CA CYS A 99 7.11 -4.45 -4.83
C CYS A 99 8.32 -4.87 -5.70
N GLN A 100 9.48 -5.10 -5.13
CA GLN A 100 10.62 -5.77 -5.80
C GLN A 100 10.38 -7.29 -5.86
N ILE A 101 9.31 -7.66 -6.50
CA ILE A 101 8.81 -9.00 -6.43
C ILE A 101 9.22 -9.76 -7.69
N ALA A 102 9.57 -11.03 -7.50
CA ALA A 102 9.73 -11.96 -8.61
C ALA A 102 8.44 -12.02 -9.48
N ASN A 103 8.57 -12.31 -10.75
CA ASN A 103 7.44 -12.34 -11.67
C ASN A 103 6.27 -13.22 -11.20
N GLN A 104 6.55 -14.30 -10.45
CA GLN A 104 5.52 -15.17 -9.88
C GLN A 104 4.66 -14.45 -8.84
N ASP A 105 5.27 -13.64 -8.00
CA ASP A 105 4.55 -12.89 -6.97
C ASP A 105 3.70 -11.78 -7.59
N LYS A 106 4.19 -11.12 -8.64
CA LYS A 106 3.39 -10.17 -9.43
C LYS A 106 2.15 -10.82 -10.02
N GLN A 107 2.28 -12.03 -10.54
CA GLN A 107 1.15 -12.80 -11.06
C GLN A 107 0.15 -13.16 -9.95
N SER A 108 0.63 -13.52 -8.76
CA SER A 108 -0.22 -13.83 -7.60
C SER A 108 -1.01 -12.62 -7.14
N ILE A 109 -0.37 -11.46 -7.04
CA ILE A 109 -1.05 -10.19 -6.71
C ILE A 109 -2.06 -9.83 -7.79
N ARG A 110 -1.72 -9.95 -9.05
CA ARG A 110 -2.66 -9.68 -10.16
C ARG A 110 -3.88 -10.60 -10.11
N LYS A 111 -3.69 -11.89 -9.88
CA LYS A 111 -4.81 -12.85 -9.72
C LYS A 111 -5.69 -12.49 -8.53
N MET A 112 -5.11 -12.12 -7.41
CA MET A 112 -5.86 -11.66 -6.24
C MET A 112 -6.64 -10.38 -6.55
N PHE A 113 -6.06 -9.45 -7.24
CA PHE A 113 -6.72 -8.20 -7.65
C PHE A 113 -7.89 -8.47 -8.60
N VAL A 114 -7.72 -9.31 -9.59
CA VAL A 114 -8.79 -9.68 -10.53
C VAL A 114 -9.93 -10.41 -9.81
N ARG A 115 -9.60 -11.36 -8.96
CA ARG A 115 -10.58 -12.13 -8.16
C ARG A 115 -11.46 -11.22 -7.29
N ASN A 116 -10.87 -10.18 -6.72
CA ASN A 116 -11.56 -9.26 -5.80
C ASN A 116 -12.02 -7.97 -6.48
N ASN A 117 -11.94 -7.91 -7.81
CA ASN A 117 -12.31 -6.74 -8.61
C ASN A 117 -11.56 -5.45 -8.19
N LEU A 118 -10.30 -5.60 -7.77
CA LEU A 118 -9.43 -4.49 -7.38
C LEU A 118 -8.68 -3.88 -8.56
N HIS A 119 -8.71 -4.54 -9.72
CA HIS A 119 -8.14 -4.03 -10.97
C HIS A 119 -9.04 -2.98 -11.64
N ASN A 120 -10.26 -2.83 -11.16
CA ASN A 120 -11.25 -1.89 -11.70
C ASN A 120 -11.37 -0.66 -10.78
N LYS A 121 -11.06 0.52 -11.32
CA LYS A 121 -11.12 1.79 -10.60
C LYS A 121 -12.50 2.13 -10.04
N ASP A 122 -13.56 1.79 -10.79
CA ASP A 122 -14.94 2.11 -10.37
C ASP A 122 -15.32 1.27 -9.15
N SER A 123 -14.89 0.00 -9.12
CA SER A 123 -15.03 -0.86 -7.94
C SER A 123 -14.26 -0.33 -6.72
N LEU A 124 -13.06 0.19 -6.90
CA LEU A 124 -12.29 0.82 -5.82
C LEU A 124 -13.00 2.06 -5.26
N LYS A 125 -13.54 2.88 -6.15
CA LYS A 125 -14.28 4.10 -5.76
C LYS A 125 -15.58 3.77 -5.04
N GLU A 126 -16.36 2.85 -5.57
CA GLU A 126 -17.63 2.43 -4.99
C GLU A 126 -17.48 1.85 -3.59
N ARG A 127 -16.44 1.02 -3.38
CA ARG A 127 -16.14 0.40 -2.08
C ARG A 127 -15.25 1.24 -1.18
N ASN A 128 -14.79 2.39 -1.63
CA ASN A 128 -13.78 3.22 -0.95
C ASN A 128 -12.55 2.40 -0.53
N ILE A 129 -11.95 1.71 -1.48
CA ILE A 129 -10.70 0.97 -1.28
C ILE A 129 -9.54 1.79 -1.81
N ARG A 130 -8.54 2.01 -0.97
CA ARG A 130 -7.29 2.71 -1.30
C ARG A 130 -6.15 1.71 -1.35
N ILE A 131 -5.29 1.81 -2.36
CA ILE A 131 -4.15 0.92 -2.53
C ILE A 131 -2.88 1.75 -2.57
N VAL A 132 -1.91 1.36 -1.76
CA VAL A 132 -0.57 1.94 -1.76
C VAL A 132 0.43 0.83 -1.96
N GLN A 133 1.27 0.96 -2.97
CA GLN A 133 2.43 0.11 -3.14
C GLN A 133 3.70 0.87 -2.80
N THR A 134 4.64 0.21 -2.17
CA THR A 134 5.97 0.75 -1.91
C THR A 134 7.01 0.05 -2.77
N SER A 135 8.00 0.79 -3.26
CA SER A 135 9.08 0.24 -4.08
C SER A 135 10.38 0.99 -3.82
N ALA A 136 11.51 0.32 -4.01
CA ALA A 136 12.81 0.98 -3.99
C ALA A 136 13.19 1.58 -5.35
N THR A 137 12.54 1.13 -6.42
CA THR A 137 12.77 1.61 -7.79
C THR A 137 11.44 1.93 -8.48
N PRO A 138 11.40 2.96 -9.35
CA PRO A 138 10.19 3.29 -10.10
C PRO A 138 9.82 2.22 -11.15
N ASP A 139 10.78 1.39 -11.59
CA ASP A 139 10.62 0.47 -12.71
C ASP A 139 9.86 -0.83 -12.37
N ASN A 140 9.64 -1.11 -11.09
CA ASN A 140 8.96 -2.32 -10.60
C ASN A 140 7.53 -2.07 -10.13
N VAL A 141 6.82 -1.22 -10.81
CA VAL A 141 5.48 -0.82 -10.41
C VAL A 141 4.46 -1.85 -10.90
N LEU A 142 3.72 -2.43 -9.98
CA LEU A 142 2.58 -3.33 -10.26
C LEU A 142 1.52 -2.67 -11.14
N VAL A 143 1.47 -1.34 -11.16
CA VAL A 143 0.54 -0.53 -11.93
C VAL A 143 0.59 -0.82 -13.42
N ASP A 144 1.79 -1.06 -13.97
CA ASP A 144 1.96 -1.36 -15.40
C ASP A 144 1.24 -2.66 -15.81
N SER A 145 0.93 -3.50 -14.84
CA SER A 145 0.19 -4.75 -15.07
C SER A 145 -1.30 -4.65 -14.80
N LEU A 146 -1.78 -3.52 -14.29
CA LEU A 146 -3.17 -3.24 -13.99
C LEU A 146 -3.71 -2.21 -14.98
N GLU A 147 -4.98 -2.32 -15.33
CA GLU A 147 -5.62 -1.44 -16.34
C GLU A 147 -5.98 -0.06 -15.78
N TYR A 148 -4.99 0.62 -15.16
CA TYR A 148 -5.15 1.99 -14.66
C TYR A 148 -4.51 2.99 -15.61
N SER A 149 -5.19 4.10 -15.87
CA SER A 149 -4.63 5.21 -16.63
C SER A 149 -3.72 6.08 -15.74
N ASP A 150 -2.79 6.81 -16.34
CA ASP A 150 -1.89 7.74 -15.64
C ASP A 150 -2.63 8.77 -14.76
N LYS A 151 -3.87 9.11 -15.09
CA LYS A 151 -4.70 10.06 -14.34
C LYS A 151 -5.29 9.46 -13.05
N GLU A 152 -5.27 8.15 -12.93
CA GLU A 152 -5.91 7.38 -11.84
C GLU A 152 -4.87 6.83 -10.87
N HIS A 153 -3.61 7.12 -11.12
CA HIS A 153 -2.47 6.69 -10.35
C HIS A 153 -1.61 7.90 -9.92
N TYR A 154 -1.18 7.89 -8.68
CA TYR A 154 -0.27 8.89 -8.11
C TYR A 154 1.04 8.26 -7.68
N THR A 155 2.16 8.81 -8.15
CA THR A 155 3.49 8.38 -7.72
C THR A 155 4.14 9.46 -6.85
N CYS A 156 4.54 9.08 -5.65
CA CYS A 156 5.35 9.88 -4.73
C CYS A 156 6.75 9.33 -4.68
N MET A 157 7.73 10.13 -5.06
CA MET A 157 9.13 9.74 -5.03
C MET A 157 9.87 10.56 -3.98
N VAL A 158 10.68 9.89 -3.16
CA VAL A 158 11.63 10.55 -2.28
C VAL A 158 12.82 10.99 -3.11
N LYS A 159 13.02 12.30 -3.20
CA LYS A 159 14.25 12.86 -3.77
C LYS A 159 15.34 12.79 -2.73
N ILE A 160 16.45 12.13 -3.04
CA ILE A 160 17.65 12.19 -2.23
C ILE A 160 18.40 13.44 -2.68
N ASP A 161 18.45 14.47 -1.85
CA ASP A 161 19.42 15.55 -2.02
C ASP A 161 20.81 14.99 -1.74
N LEU A 162 21.60 14.82 -2.80
CA LEU A 162 22.99 14.35 -2.70
C LEU A 162 23.90 15.35 -1.99
N ASP A 163 23.42 16.56 -1.74
CA ASP A 163 24.19 17.64 -1.07
C ASP A 163 24.30 17.47 0.45
N ASP A 164 23.49 16.62 1.08
CA ASP A 164 23.57 16.39 2.53
C ASP A 164 24.72 15.44 2.96
N LYS A 165 25.45 14.85 2.02
CA LYS A 165 26.63 14.03 2.35
C LYS A 165 27.87 14.82 2.78
N ASN A 166 27.84 16.13 2.69
CA ASN A 166 28.96 17.01 3.08
C ASN A 166 28.75 17.80 4.38
N ARG A 167 27.70 17.46 5.15
CA ARG A 167 27.45 18.04 6.48
C ARG A 167 27.61 16.96 7.56
N SER A 168 28.80 16.47 7.69
CA SER A 168 29.21 15.72 8.88
C SER A 168 30.30 16.50 9.60
#